data_ad910b91d0a9b2d37172ea283b423796
#
_entry.id   ad910b91d0a9b2d37172ea283b423796
#
_cell.length_a   1.000
_cell.length_b   1.000
_cell.length_c   1.000
_cell.angle_alpha   90.00
_cell.angle_beta   90.00
_cell.angle_gamma   90.00
#
_symmetry.space_group_name_H-M   'P 1'
#
loop_
_entity.id
_entity.type
_entity.pdbx_description
1 polymer ?
#
loop_
_entity_poly.entity_id
_entity_poly.type
_entity_poly.pdbx_seq_one_letter_code
_entity_poly.pdbx_strand_id
1 'polypeptide(L)'
;MVAQLTTINYPESDGKPMSDNTKQFHWITVIKQNLDWLFAQDPQVFIAGDLFWYPVEGRPNIVTDPDVLVVFGRPKGDRGSYKQWEENNIAPQVVFEILSPSNSKTEMEKKLIFYDRYGVDEYYIYDPDRQQLEGWLRGDNDSLENIPTIFNWVSPRLGIRFEQSEQELKLYRPDGTPFHSYNEVNRLLLEERQRAESEKHRADRLEALLQQYRQQFGDLESPEI
;
A
#
# COMPACT_ATOMS: atom_id res chain seq x y z
N MET A 1 -27.49 -31.92 -30.86
CA MET A 1 -26.66 -32.02 -29.63
C MET A 1 -26.27 -30.61 -29.22
N VAL A 2 -26.85 -30.13 -28.13
CA VAL A 2 -26.42 -28.85 -27.56
C VAL A 2 -25.14 -29.14 -26.74
N ALA A 3 -24.01 -28.58 -27.16
CA ALA A 3 -22.80 -28.71 -26.39
C ALA A 3 -23.04 -28.05 -25.02
N GLN A 4 -22.95 -28.83 -23.94
CA GLN A 4 -22.90 -28.31 -22.59
C GLN A 4 -21.66 -27.46 -22.49
N LEU A 5 -21.83 -26.13 -22.39
CA LEU A 5 -20.78 -25.23 -22.01
C LEU A 5 -20.34 -25.62 -20.60
N THR A 6 -19.22 -26.33 -20.50
CA THR A 6 -18.59 -26.60 -19.20
C THR A 6 -18.12 -25.26 -18.65
N THR A 7 -18.81 -24.77 -17.63
CA THR A 7 -18.39 -23.56 -16.90
C THR A 7 -17.01 -23.82 -16.29
N ILE A 8 -16.00 -23.07 -16.73
CA ILE A 8 -14.64 -23.17 -16.17
C ILE A 8 -14.66 -22.54 -14.78
N ASN A 9 -14.23 -23.30 -13.79
CA ASN A 9 -14.12 -22.82 -12.42
C ASN A 9 -12.77 -22.10 -12.24
N TYR A 10 -12.83 -20.89 -11.67
CA TYR A 10 -11.68 -20.09 -11.24
C TYR A 10 -11.73 -19.98 -9.71
N PRO A 11 -10.93 -20.77 -8.97
CA PRO A 11 -10.88 -20.69 -7.52
C PRO A 11 -10.57 -19.27 -7.02
N GLU A 12 -11.19 -18.90 -5.90
CA GLU A 12 -10.95 -17.60 -5.23
C GLU A 12 -9.98 -17.75 -4.04
N SER A 13 -9.55 -18.97 -3.75
CA SER A 13 -8.59 -19.31 -2.69
C SER A 13 -7.96 -20.67 -2.97
N ASP A 14 -6.73 -20.87 -2.52
CA ASP A 14 -6.04 -22.18 -2.51
C ASP A 14 -6.27 -22.95 -1.18
N GLY A 15 -6.99 -22.35 -0.25
CA GLY A 15 -7.28 -22.92 1.07
C GLY A 15 -6.15 -22.76 2.09
N LYS A 16 -5.09 -22.04 1.75
CA LYS A 16 -4.00 -21.72 2.68
C LYS A 16 -4.27 -20.40 3.42
N PRO A 17 -3.57 -20.13 4.53
CA PRO A 17 -3.60 -18.82 5.17
C PRO A 17 -3.04 -17.73 4.27
N MET A 18 -3.54 -16.48 4.40
CA MET A 18 -3.07 -15.28 3.72
C MET A 18 -1.58 -14.97 3.95
N SER A 19 -1.01 -15.46 5.05
CA SER A 19 0.40 -15.28 5.38
C SER A 19 0.90 -16.43 6.25
N ASP A 20 2.19 -16.73 6.14
CA ASP A 20 2.85 -17.81 6.90
C ASP A 20 3.21 -17.38 8.32
N ASN A 21 3.39 -16.08 8.56
CA ASN A 21 3.77 -15.56 9.86
C ASN A 21 3.31 -14.11 10.09
N THR A 22 3.41 -13.68 11.34
CA THR A 22 2.95 -12.34 11.76
C THR A 22 3.73 -11.19 11.15
N LYS A 23 5.00 -11.40 10.79
CA LYS A 23 5.86 -10.37 10.20
C LYS A 23 5.49 -10.11 8.74
N GLN A 24 5.25 -11.17 7.98
CA GLN A 24 4.73 -11.09 6.61
C GLN A 24 3.37 -10.39 6.61
N PHE A 25 2.42 -10.87 7.44
CA PHE A 25 1.11 -10.26 7.57
C PHE A 25 1.16 -8.78 7.93
N HIS A 26 2.05 -8.40 8.84
CA HIS A 26 2.25 -7.00 9.22
C HIS A 26 2.60 -6.14 8.00
N TRP A 27 3.59 -6.56 7.19
CA TRP A 27 4.03 -5.78 6.03
C TRP A 27 2.99 -5.74 4.91
N ILE A 28 2.30 -6.85 4.63
CA ILE A 28 1.16 -6.87 3.68
C ILE A 28 0.13 -5.82 4.12
N THR A 29 -0.25 -5.84 5.39
CA THR A 29 -1.25 -4.93 5.95
C THR A 29 -0.78 -3.47 5.89
N VAL A 30 0.47 -3.18 6.29
CA VAL A 30 1.02 -1.81 6.26
C VAL A 30 1.03 -1.27 4.84
N ILE A 31 1.57 -2.02 3.89
CA ILE A 31 1.64 -1.57 2.48
C ILE A 31 0.24 -1.35 1.93
N LYS A 32 -0.62 -2.35 2.03
CA LYS A 32 -1.98 -2.30 1.47
C LYS A 32 -2.80 -1.13 2.04
N GLN A 33 -2.84 -0.95 3.35
CA GLN A 33 -3.64 0.11 3.99
C GLN A 33 -3.12 1.51 3.68
N ASN A 34 -1.80 1.71 3.63
CA ASN A 34 -1.24 3.01 3.28
C ASN A 34 -1.43 3.36 1.80
N LEU A 35 -1.39 2.38 0.90
CA LEU A 35 -1.74 2.58 -0.50
C LEU A 35 -3.24 2.89 -0.67
N ASP A 36 -4.13 2.19 0.04
CA ASP A 36 -5.57 2.52 0.07
C ASP A 36 -5.80 3.96 0.49
N TRP A 37 -5.08 4.41 1.52
CA TRP A 37 -5.18 5.78 1.99
C TRP A 37 -4.60 6.77 0.98
N LEU A 38 -3.44 6.47 0.39
CA LEU A 38 -2.80 7.32 -0.62
C LEU A 38 -3.73 7.58 -1.81
N PHE A 39 -4.41 6.54 -2.27
CA PHE A 39 -5.36 6.62 -3.39
C PHE A 39 -6.82 6.68 -2.94
N ALA A 40 -7.11 7.12 -1.69
CA ALA A 40 -8.48 7.14 -1.17
C ALA A 40 -9.43 7.99 -2.03
N GLN A 41 -8.94 9.09 -2.56
CA GLN A 41 -9.72 10.04 -3.39
C GLN A 41 -9.77 9.66 -4.88
N ASP A 42 -8.99 8.67 -5.30
CA ASP A 42 -9.04 8.19 -6.68
C ASP A 42 -9.91 6.93 -6.77
N PRO A 43 -11.14 7.03 -7.33
CA PRO A 43 -12.04 5.89 -7.46
C PRO A 43 -11.58 4.87 -8.51
N GLN A 44 -10.57 5.20 -9.34
CA GLN A 44 -10.07 4.36 -10.42
C GLN A 44 -8.74 3.69 -10.07
N VAL A 45 -8.40 3.59 -8.79
CA VAL A 45 -7.26 2.80 -8.33
C VAL A 45 -7.76 1.68 -7.42
N PHE A 46 -7.67 0.45 -7.92
CA PHE A 46 -8.00 -0.76 -7.19
C PHE A 46 -6.74 -1.32 -6.51
N ILE A 47 -6.85 -1.64 -5.22
CA ILE A 47 -5.75 -2.19 -4.42
C ILE A 47 -6.28 -3.40 -3.66
N ALA A 48 -5.60 -4.53 -3.78
CA ALA A 48 -5.94 -5.73 -3.06
C ALA A 48 -4.69 -6.35 -2.40
N GLY A 49 -4.94 -7.11 -1.33
CA GLY A 49 -3.95 -7.98 -0.71
C GLY A 49 -4.40 -9.43 -0.87
N ASP A 50 -3.46 -10.33 -1.13
CA ASP A 50 -3.68 -11.78 -1.22
C ASP A 50 -4.87 -12.15 -2.13
N LEU A 51 -4.89 -11.57 -3.32
CA LEU A 51 -5.98 -11.76 -4.27
C LEU A 51 -5.48 -12.54 -5.49
N PHE A 52 -6.13 -13.65 -5.81
CA PHE A 52 -5.84 -14.43 -7.01
C PHE A 52 -5.99 -13.58 -8.28
N TRP A 53 -4.93 -13.52 -9.07
CA TRP A 53 -4.93 -12.90 -10.38
C TRP A 53 -4.84 -13.93 -11.49
N TYR A 54 -5.85 -13.92 -12.35
CA TYR A 54 -5.94 -14.72 -13.57
C TYR A 54 -5.75 -13.84 -14.80
N PRO A 55 -4.61 -13.90 -15.49
CA PRO A 55 -4.37 -13.05 -16.67
C PRO A 55 -5.02 -13.58 -17.95
N VAL A 56 -5.38 -14.88 -18.01
CA VAL A 56 -5.81 -15.53 -19.25
C VAL A 56 -7.12 -16.26 -19.07
N GLU A 57 -8.14 -15.84 -19.82
CA GLU A 57 -9.42 -16.54 -19.89
C GLU A 57 -9.26 -17.98 -20.41
N GLY A 58 -10.01 -18.92 -19.86
CA GLY A 58 -9.94 -20.32 -20.25
C GLY A 58 -8.75 -21.10 -19.69
N ARG A 59 -7.91 -20.48 -18.86
CA ARG A 59 -6.69 -21.07 -18.30
C ARG A 59 -6.62 -20.94 -16.77
N PRO A 60 -7.46 -21.64 -16.01
CA PRO A 60 -7.51 -21.51 -14.55
C PRO A 60 -6.21 -21.96 -13.84
N ASN A 61 -5.33 -22.66 -14.54
CA ASN A 61 -4.00 -23.04 -14.05
C ASN A 61 -2.93 -21.95 -14.22
N ILE A 62 -3.23 -20.86 -14.94
CA ILE A 62 -2.39 -19.67 -15.05
C ILE A 62 -2.89 -18.66 -14.05
N VAL A 63 -2.35 -18.69 -12.84
CA VAL A 63 -2.78 -17.92 -11.70
C VAL A 63 -1.58 -17.60 -10.79
N THR A 64 -1.63 -16.46 -10.12
CA THR A 64 -0.74 -16.09 -9.03
C THR A 64 -1.52 -15.34 -7.96
N ASP A 65 -0.95 -15.22 -6.79
CA ASP A 65 -1.49 -14.62 -5.57
C ASP A 65 -0.53 -13.55 -5.04
N PRO A 66 -0.49 -12.35 -5.63
CA PRO A 66 0.37 -11.28 -5.13
C PRO A 66 -0.01 -10.89 -3.71
N ASP A 67 1.00 -10.71 -2.83
CA ASP A 67 0.77 -10.22 -1.46
C ASP A 67 0.09 -8.85 -1.44
N VAL A 68 0.48 -7.93 -2.37
CA VAL A 68 -0.26 -6.70 -2.66
C VAL A 68 -0.21 -6.41 -4.15
N LEU A 69 -1.34 -6.08 -4.73
CA LEU A 69 -1.44 -5.61 -6.12
C LEU A 69 -2.14 -4.24 -6.22
N VAL A 70 -1.71 -3.44 -7.18
CA VAL A 70 -2.30 -2.13 -7.50
C VAL A 70 -2.67 -2.08 -8.97
N VAL A 71 -3.90 -1.68 -9.25
CA VAL A 71 -4.44 -1.60 -10.60
C VAL A 71 -5.01 -0.20 -10.86
N PHE A 72 -4.32 0.57 -11.66
CA PHE A 72 -4.80 1.87 -12.13
C PHE A 72 -5.78 1.69 -13.29
N GLY A 73 -6.80 2.54 -13.34
CA GLY A 73 -7.86 2.46 -14.34
C GLY A 73 -8.96 1.45 -14.02
N ARG A 74 -9.00 0.94 -12.78
CA ARG A 74 -10.06 0.03 -12.33
C ARG A 74 -10.76 0.56 -11.09
N PRO A 75 -12.10 0.46 -11.05
CA PRO A 75 -12.86 0.94 -9.91
C PRO A 75 -12.55 0.15 -8.66
N LYS A 76 -12.61 0.81 -7.50
CA LYS A 76 -12.61 0.15 -6.19
C LYS A 76 -13.79 -0.82 -6.07
N GLY A 77 -13.72 -1.74 -5.14
CA GLY A 77 -14.80 -2.68 -4.82
C GLY A 77 -14.28 -4.09 -4.53
N ASP A 78 -15.17 -4.93 -4.01
CA ASP A 78 -14.83 -6.30 -3.63
C ASP A 78 -14.78 -7.22 -4.84
N ARG A 79 -13.80 -8.12 -4.87
CA ARG A 79 -13.62 -9.17 -5.86
C ARG A 79 -13.20 -10.46 -5.18
N GLY A 80 -13.73 -11.59 -5.62
CA GLY A 80 -13.25 -12.91 -5.19
C GLY A 80 -11.92 -13.29 -5.83
N SER A 81 -11.67 -12.81 -7.06
CA SER A 81 -10.40 -12.90 -7.78
C SER A 81 -10.30 -11.80 -8.83
N TYR A 82 -9.10 -11.45 -9.24
CA TYR A 82 -8.85 -10.49 -10.33
C TYR A 82 -8.73 -11.23 -11.65
N LYS A 83 -9.83 -11.27 -12.42
CA LYS A 83 -9.88 -11.90 -13.75
C LYS A 83 -9.66 -10.81 -14.80
N GLN A 84 -8.46 -10.72 -15.32
CA GLN A 84 -8.02 -9.61 -16.17
C GLN A 84 -8.94 -9.33 -17.36
N TRP A 85 -9.50 -10.36 -18.00
CA TRP A 85 -10.44 -10.19 -19.12
C TRP A 85 -11.78 -9.56 -18.71
N GLU A 86 -12.23 -9.70 -17.46
CA GLU A 86 -13.39 -9.01 -16.91
C GLU A 86 -13.06 -7.56 -16.51
N GLU A 87 -11.79 -7.22 -16.47
CA GLU A 87 -11.21 -5.94 -16.03
C GLU A 87 -10.60 -5.14 -17.20
N ASN A 88 -11.23 -5.17 -18.38
CA ASN A 88 -10.79 -4.51 -19.62
C ASN A 88 -9.39 -4.93 -20.09
N ASN A 89 -8.94 -6.13 -19.74
CA ASN A 89 -7.59 -6.65 -19.98
C ASN A 89 -6.46 -5.81 -19.35
N ILE A 90 -6.77 -5.03 -18.31
CA ILE A 90 -5.77 -4.26 -17.58
C ILE A 90 -5.07 -5.19 -16.58
N ALA A 91 -3.77 -5.34 -16.72
CA ALA A 91 -2.93 -6.06 -15.75
C ALA A 91 -2.72 -5.21 -14.48
N PRO A 92 -2.45 -5.81 -13.31
CA PRO A 92 -1.88 -5.07 -12.18
C PRO A 92 -0.56 -4.41 -12.59
N GLN A 93 -0.46 -3.10 -12.40
CA GLN A 93 0.75 -2.37 -12.78
C GLN A 93 1.83 -2.44 -11.72
N VAL A 94 1.45 -2.55 -10.43
CA VAL A 94 2.43 -2.66 -9.34
C VAL A 94 2.09 -3.87 -8.48
N VAL A 95 3.12 -4.64 -8.17
CA VAL A 95 3.02 -5.84 -7.33
C VAL A 95 4.09 -5.82 -6.25
N PHE A 96 3.69 -6.19 -5.03
CA PHE A 96 4.59 -6.45 -3.91
C PHE A 96 4.50 -7.90 -3.47
N GLU A 97 5.64 -8.48 -3.16
CA GLU A 97 5.80 -9.76 -2.48
C GLU A 97 6.59 -9.57 -1.20
N ILE A 98 6.09 -10.13 -0.12
CA ILE A 98 6.72 -10.05 1.20
C ILE A 98 7.18 -11.45 1.58
N LEU A 99 8.47 -11.64 1.66
CA LEU A 99 9.01 -12.98 1.89
C LEU A 99 8.72 -13.47 3.30
N SER A 100 8.41 -14.74 3.37
CA SER A 100 8.38 -15.55 4.58
C SER A 100 9.48 -16.62 4.52
N PRO A 101 9.81 -17.28 5.63
CA PRO A 101 10.79 -18.36 5.63
C PRO A 101 10.44 -19.57 4.73
N SER A 102 9.16 -19.71 4.34
CA SER A 102 8.69 -20.77 3.45
C SER A 102 8.96 -20.50 1.98
N ASN A 103 9.13 -19.22 1.60
CA ASN A 103 9.35 -18.86 0.20
C ASN A 103 10.73 -19.31 -0.30
N SER A 104 10.74 -19.95 -1.43
CA SER A 104 11.97 -20.37 -2.10
C SER A 104 12.41 -19.37 -3.17
N LYS A 105 13.71 -19.31 -3.43
CA LYS A 105 14.24 -18.50 -4.53
C LYS A 105 13.61 -18.88 -5.88
N THR A 106 13.45 -20.18 -6.13
CA THR A 106 12.82 -20.68 -7.37
C THR A 106 11.37 -20.22 -7.53
N GLU A 107 10.63 -20.09 -6.43
CA GLU A 107 9.26 -19.55 -6.45
C GLU A 107 9.27 -18.07 -6.87
N MET A 108 10.12 -17.26 -6.27
CA MET A 108 10.25 -15.84 -6.61
C MET A 108 10.73 -15.63 -8.06
N GLU A 109 11.61 -16.46 -8.56
CA GLU A 109 12.01 -16.45 -9.98
C GLU A 109 10.83 -16.78 -10.91
N LYS A 110 9.97 -17.73 -10.54
CA LYS A 110 8.74 -18.03 -11.30
C LYS A 110 7.76 -16.88 -11.25
N LYS A 111 7.56 -16.25 -10.08
CA LYS A 111 6.72 -15.06 -9.94
C LYS A 111 7.25 -13.89 -10.78
N LEU A 112 8.56 -13.63 -10.80
CA LEU A 112 9.19 -12.62 -11.65
C LEU A 112 8.89 -12.86 -13.13
N ILE A 113 9.09 -14.09 -13.63
CA ILE A 113 8.80 -14.47 -15.02
C ILE A 113 7.30 -14.31 -15.32
N PHE A 114 6.43 -14.63 -14.37
CA PHE A 114 4.99 -14.45 -14.51
C PHE A 114 4.62 -12.97 -14.62
N TYR A 115 5.11 -12.13 -13.71
CA TYR A 115 4.82 -10.70 -13.69
C TYR A 115 5.38 -9.99 -14.93
N ASP A 116 6.58 -10.38 -15.36
CA ASP A 116 7.16 -9.89 -16.61
C ASP A 116 6.28 -10.23 -17.83
N ARG A 117 5.88 -11.49 -17.94
CA ARG A 117 5.07 -12.00 -19.07
C ARG A 117 3.69 -11.34 -19.15
N TYR A 118 3.05 -11.05 -18.01
CA TYR A 118 1.66 -10.58 -17.97
C TYR A 118 1.51 -9.07 -17.75
N GLY A 119 2.61 -8.31 -17.88
CA GLY A 119 2.55 -6.86 -18.06
C GLY A 119 2.53 -6.05 -16.76
N VAL A 120 3.13 -6.56 -15.68
CA VAL A 120 3.42 -5.74 -14.49
C VAL A 120 4.48 -4.70 -14.82
N ASP A 121 4.29 -3.44 -14.41
CA ASP A 121 5.26 -2.37 -14.65
C ASP A 121 6.31 -2.27 -13.55
N GLU A 122 5.90 -2.48 -12.31
CA GLU A 122 6.78 -2.40 -11.13
C GLU A 122 6.58 -3.64 -10.24
N TYR A 123 7.65 -4.31 -9.92
CA TYR A 123 7.65 -5.48 -9.04
C TYR A 123 8.64 -5.29 -7.90
N TYR A 124 8.18 -5.45 -6.67
CA TYR A 124 8.98 -5.28 -5.46
C TYR A 124 8.92 -6.53 -4.59
N ILE A 125 10.09 -6.98 -4.14
CA ILE A 125 10.22 -8.07 -3.16
C ILE A 125 10.86 -7.52 -1.90
N TYR A 126 10.21 -7.70 -0.75
CA TYR A 126 10.77 -7.35 0.54
C TYR A 126 10.95 -8.58 1.43
N ASP A 127 12.18 -8.80 1.90
CA ASP A 127 12.52 -9.80 2.91
C ASP A 127 12.63 -9.12 4.28
N PRO A 128 11.61 -9.25 5.15
CA PRO A 128 11.62 -8.58 6.45
C PRO A 128 12.56 -9.22 7.47
N ASP A 129 13.03 -10.44 7.24
CA ASP A 129 14.01 -11.10 8.10
C ASP A 129 15.43 -10.66 7.80
N ARG A 130 15.76 -10.43 6.53
CA ARG A 130 17.04 -9.91 6.06
C ARG A 130 17.05 -8.41 5.89
N GLN A 131 15.87 -7.77 5.97
CA GLN A 131 15.67 -6.33 5.73
C GLN A 131 16.17 -5.94 4.31
N GLN A 132 15.92 -6.79 3.34
CA GLN A 132 16.35 -6.60 1.96
C GLN A 132 15.15 -6.30 1.07
N LEU A 133 15.29 -5.24 0.29
CA LEU A 133 14.32 -4.86 -0.74
C LEU A 133 14.99 -5.02 -2.10
N GLU A 134 14.32 -5.69 -3.00
CA GLU A 134 14.67 -5.78 -4.41
C GLU A 134 13.51 -5.22 -5.25
N GLY A 135 13.81 -4.68 -6.40
CA GLY A 135 12.79 -4.13 -7.29
C GLY A 135 13.14 -4.31 -8.76
N TRP A 136 12.10 -4.35 -9.56
CA TRP A 136 12.17 -4.40 -11.02
C TRP A 136 11.21 -3.38 -11.61
N LEU A 137 11.65 -2.74 -12.66
CA LEU A 137 10.88 -1.77 -13.44
C LEU A 137 10.82 -2.23 -14.89
N ARG A 138 9.66 -2.12 -15.52
CA ARG A 138 9.53 -2.40 -16.96
C ARG A 138 10.29 -1.36 -17.77
N GLY A 139 11.28 -1.83 -18.51
CA GLY A 139 12.13 -1.02 -19.37
C GLY A 139 11.55 -0.83 -20.78
N ASP A 140 12.28 -0.10 -21.60
CA ASP A 140 11.91 0.20 -22.99
C ASP A 140 11.83 -1.04 -23.89
N ASN A 141 12.50 -2.13 -23.51
CA ASN A 141 12.47 -3.44 -24.17
C ASN A 141 11.25 -4.30 -23.80
N ASP A 142 10.27 -3.72 -23.07
CA ASP A 142 9.05 -4.36 -22.59
C ASP A 142 9.30 -5.57 -21.66
N SER A 143 10.40 -5.54 -20.90
CA SER A 143 10.73 -6.54 -19.87
C SER A 143 11.03 -5.89 -18.52
N LEU A 144 10.84 -6.65 -17.44
CA LEU A 144 11.18 -6.22 -16.09
C LEU A 144 12.72 -6.29 -15.89
N GLU A 145 13.31 -5.13 -15.69
CA GLU A 145 14.72 -4.95 -15.41
C GLU A 145 14.97 -4.66 -13.95
N ASN A 146 16.00 -5.27 -13.38
CA ASN A 146 16.35 -5.02 -11.97
C ASN A 146 16.73 -3.56 -11.74
N ILE A 147 16.23 -2.98 -10.65
CA ILE A 147 16.58 -1.62 -10.20
C ILE A 147 17.93 -1.72 -9.47
N PRO A 148 19.04 -1.18 -10.05
CA PRO A 148 20.39 -1.40 -9.48
C PRO A 148 20.57 -0.78 -8.10
N THR A 149 19.83 0.29 -7.80
CA THR A 149 19.92 1.00 -6.52
C THR A 149 18.52 1.33 -6.06
N ILE A 150 18.04 0.56 -5.08
CA ILE A 150 16.68 0.75 -4.51
C ILE A 150 16.67 1.74 -3.34
N PHE A 151 17.83 2.13 -2.82
CA PHE A 151 17.95 3.13 -1.76
C PHE A 151 17.46 4.50 -2.25
N ASN A 152 16.52 5.10 -1.54
CA ASN A 152 15.83 6.32 -1.93
C ASN A 152 15.12 6.26 -3.30
N TRP A 153 14.85 5.05 -3.78
CA TRP A 153 14.07 4.85 -5.00
C TRP A 153 12.67 5.44 -4.84
N VAL A 154 12.20 6.09 -5.88
CA VAL A 154 10.82 6.58 -5.96
C VAL A 154 10.09 5.79 -7.03
N SER A 155 9.02 5.09 -6.64
CA SER A 155 8.17 4.36 -7.56
C SER A 155 7.56 5.31 -8.60
N PRO A 156 7.78 5.11 -9.89
CA PRO A 156 7.16 5.93 -10.94
C PRO A 156 5.63 5.91 -10.94
N ARG A 157 5.03 4.76 -10.59
CA ARG A 157 3.57 4.59 -10.58
C ARG A 157 2.92 5.12 -9.30
N LEU A 158 3.54 4.85 -8.16
CA LEU A 158 2.95 5.13 -6.84
C LEU A 158 3.39 6.49 -6.28
N GLY A 159 4.52 7.02 -6.74
CA GLY A 159 5.16 8.19 -6.16
C GLY A 159 5.72 7.97 -4.75
N ILE A 160 5.65 6.77 -4.21
CA ILE A 160 6.20 6.43 -2.89
C ILE A 160 7.71 6.31 -2.95
N ARG A 161 8.38 6.71 -1.87
CA ARG A 161 9.83 6.58 -1.73
C ARG A 161 10.18 5.44 -0.78
N PHE A 162 11.13 4.62 -1.20
CA PHE A 162 11.69 3.51 -0.42
C PHE A 162 12.99 3.96 0.25
N GLU A 163 13.04 3.91 1.56
CA GLU A 163 14.24 4.18 2.35
C GLU A 163 14.61 2.92 3.12
N GLN A 164 15.63 2.24 2.63
CA GLN A 164 16.16 1.06 3.29
C GLN A 164 17.28 1.48 4.24
N SER A 165 17.14 1.15 5.52
CA SER A 165 18.20 1.29 6.51
C SER A 165 18.65 -0.08 7.00
N GLU A 166 19.76 -0.14 7.77
CA GLU A 166 20.21 -1.38 8.42
C GLU A 166 19.23 -1.89 9.49
N GLN A 167 18.24 -1.10 9.86
CA GLN A 167 17.32 -1.42 10.94
C GLN A 167 15.92 -1.79 10.41
N GLU A 168 15.46 -1.13 9.33
CA GLU A 168 14.09 -1.29 8.84
C GLU A 168 13.89 -0.66 7.46
N LEU A 169 12.99 -1.23 6.67
CA LEU A 169 12.45 -0.58 5.49
C LEU A 169 11.47 0.50 5.91
N LYS A 170 11.64 1.72 5.40
CA LYS A 170 10.68 2.80 5.54
C LYS A 170 10.12 3.19 4.18
N LEU A 171 8.83 3.30 4.13
CA LEU A 171 8.10 3.77 2.95
C LEU A 171 7.53 5.15 3.26
N TYR A 172 7.64 6.06 2.30
CA TYR A 172 7.13 7.43 2.44
C TYR A 172 6.17 7.75 1.29
N ARG A 173 5.10 8.44 1.61
CA ARG A 173 4.20 9.02 0.63
C ARG A 173 4.88 10.16 -0.13
N PRO A 174 4.30 10.64 -1.25
CA PRO A 174 4.82 11.77 -1.99
C PRO A 174 4.95 13.07 -1.17
N ASP A 175 4.13 13.23 -0.14
CA ASP A 175 4.17 14.36 0.79
C ASP A 175 5.26 14.24 1.88
N GLY A 176 6.02 13.15 1.88
CA GLY A 176 7.05 12.85 2.86
C GLY A 176 6.54 12.19 4.15
N THR A 177 5.25 11.95 4.28
CA THR A 177 4.68 11.23 5.44
C THR A 177 5.04 9.75 5.37
N PRO A 178 5.56 9.15 6.45
CA PRO A 178 5.87 7.72 6.44
C PRO A 178 4.61 6.86 6.41
N PHE A 179 4.75 5.65 5.91
CA PHE A 179 3.75 4.62 6.08
C PHE A 179 3.70 4.22 7.55
N HIS A 180 2.50 4.15 8.09
CA HIS A 180 2.25 3.78 9.48
C HIS A 180 1.41 2.52 9.57
N SER A 181 1.72 1.70 10.55
CA SER A 181 0.81 0.64 10.98
C SER A 181 -0.44 1.24 11.65
N TYR A 182 -1.51 0.45 11.73
CA TYR A 182 -2.72 0.85 12.45
C TYR A 182 -2.46 1.30 13.88
N ASN A 183 -1.56 0.60 14.59
CA ASN A 183 -1.21 0.95 15.98
C ASN A 183 -0.48 2.30 16.07
N GLU A 184 0.41 2.60 15.13
CA GLU A 184 1.09 3.89 15.07
C GLU A 184 0.14 5.03 14.76
N VAL A 185 -0.79 4.84 13.80
CA VAL A 185 -1.84 5.84 13.50
C VAL A 185 -2.68 6.14 14.73
N ASN A 186 -3.12 5.11 15.46
CA ASN A 186 -3.91 5.31 16.69
C ASN A 186 -3.12 6.02 17.78
N ARG A 187 -1.84 5.68 17.96
CA ARG A 187 -0.97 6.38 18.92
C ARG A 187 -0.84 7.86 18.57
N LEU A 188 -0.51 8.18 17.31
CA LEU A 188 -0.40 9.56 16.83
C LEU A 188 -1.70 10.34 17.00
N LEU A 189 -2.85 9.70 16.73
CA LEU A 189 -4.16 10.31 16.92
C LEU A 189 -4.44 10.64 18.39
N LEU A 190 -4.06 9.74 19.32
CA LEU A 190 -4.21 9.98 20.75
C LEU A 190 -3.30 11.13 21.22
N GLU A 191 -2.06 11.16 20.79
CA GLU A 191 -1.11 12.23 21.10
C GLU A 191 -1.62 13.58 20.59
N GLU A 192 -2.17 13.64 19.38
CA GLU A 192 -2.71 14.87 18.80
C GLU A 192 -3.98 15.34 19.53
N ARG A 193 -4.86 14.42 19.93
CA ARG A 193 -6.03 14.76 20.75
C ARG A 193 -5.64 15.35 22.10
N GLN A 194 -4.65 14.76 22.76
CA GLN A 194 -4.16 15.28 24.05
C GLN A 194 -3.53 16.66 23.89
N ARG A 195 -2.79 16.88 22.81
CA ARG A 195 -2.22 18.20 22.48
C ARG A 195 -3.31 19.23 22.25
N ALA A 196 -4.30 18.91 21.41
CA ALA A 196 -5.42 19.79 21.11
C ALA A 196 -6.21 20.16 22.38
N GLU A 197 -6.47 19.19 23.27
CA GLU A 197 -7.15 19.45 24.55
C GLU A 197 -6.31 20.35 25.48
N SER A 198 -5.01 20.11 25.57
CA SER A 198 -4.09 20.95 26.33
C SER A 198 -4.04 22.41 25.82
N GLU A 199 -3.97 22.59 24.51
CA GLU A 199 -4.00 23.92 23.89
C GLU A 199 -5.35 24.62 24.11
N LYS A 200 -6.46 23.89 24.05
CA LYS A 200 -7.79 24.45 24.39
C LYS A 200 -7.85 24.93 25.83
N HIS A 201 -7.42 24.11 26.79
CA HIS A 201 -7.40 24.52 28.21
C HIS A 201 -6.49 25.74 28.42
N ARG A 202 -5.37 25.82 27.70
CA ARG A 202 -4.49 26.97 27.75
C ARG A 202 -5.16 28.24 27.22
N ALA A 203 -5.88 28.12 26.10
CA ALA A 203 -6.64 29.23 25.51
C ALA A 203 -7.73 29.72 26.47
N ASP A 204 -8.56 28.80 27.01
CA ASP A 204 -9.63 29.11 27.95
C ASP A 204 -9.09 29.83 29.20
N ARG A 205 -7.93 29.40 29.71
CA ARG A 205 -7.27 30.01 30.86
C ARG A 205 -6.77 31.42 30.55
N LEU A 206 -6.20 31.64 29.37
CA LEU A 206 -5.74 32.95 28.92
C LEU A 206 -6.92 33.92 28.73
N GLU A 207 -8.03 33.46 28.16
CA GLU A 207 -9.26 34.24 28.03
C GLU A 207 -9.82 34.67 29.39
N ALA A 208 -9.88 33.74 30.34
CA ALA A 208 -10.32 34.02 31.70
C ALA A 208 -9.44 35.09 32.39
N LEU A 209 -8.11 34.97 32.26
CA LEU A 209 -7.16 35.95 32.75
C LEU A 209 -7.32 37.31 32.09
N LEU A 210 -7.56 37.35 30.79
CA LEU A 210 -7.79 38.59 30.03
C LEU A 210 -9.08 39.27 30.50
N GLN A 211 -10.16 38.50 30.73
CA GLN A 211 -11.41 39.03 31.26
C GLN A 211 -11.21 39.63 32.67
N GLN A 212 -10.49 38.96 33.56
CA GLN A 212 -10.15 39.46 34.88
C GLN A 212 -9.36 40.79 34.80
N TYR A 213 -8.38 40.83 33.93
CA TYR A 213 -7.55 42.02 33.70
C TYR A 213 -8.40 43.21 33.21
N ARG A 214 -9.28 42.96 32.22
CA ARG A 214 -10.23 43.99 31.70
C ARG A 214 -11.17 44.51 32.77
N GLN A 215 -11.68 43.63 33.63
CA GLN A 215 -12.55 44.01 34.74
C GLN A 215 -11.81 44.89 35.79
N GLN A 216 -10.52 44.62 35.99
CA GLN A 216 -9.72 45.28 37.02
C GLN A 216 -9.10 46.61 36.52
N PHE A 217 -8.70 46.70 35.25
CA PHE A 217 -7.90 47.79 34.69
C PHE A 217 -8.57 48.50 33.50
N GLY A 218 -9.71 48.07 33.04
CA GLY A 218 -10.34 48.59 31.82
C GLY A 218 -9.81 47.95 30.53
N ASP A 219 -10.40 48.31 29.39
CA ASP A 219 -9.91 47.85 28.09
C ASP A 219 -8.56 48.52 27.77
N LEU A 220 -7.65 47.73 27.17
CA LEU A 220 -6.38 48.26 26.65
C LEU A 220 -6.73 49.25 25.51
N GLU A 221 -6.34 50.51 25.69
CA GLU A 221 -6.39 51.49 24.60
C GLU A 221 -5.53 51.00 23.46
N SER A 222 -6.10 50.87 22.26
CA SER A 222 -5.31 50.58 21.06
C SER A 222 -4.34 51.72 20.85
N PRO A 223 -3.04 51.46 20.66
CA PRO A 223 -2.13 52.54 20.30
C PRO A 223 -2.59 53.13 18.96
N GLU A 224 -2.92 54.41 18.96
CA GLU A 224 -3.17 55.17 17.74
C GLU A 224 -1.91 55.08 16.86
N ILE A 225 -2.09 54.50 15.64
CA ILE A 225 -1.04 54.42 14.61
C ILE A 225 -1.11 55.71 13.78
#